data_acb005ad65f7de3b76ad04e9b237df79
#
_entry.id   acb005ad65f7de3b76ad04e9b237df79
#
_cell.length_a   1.000
_cell.length_b   1.000
_cell.length_c   1.000
_cell.angle_alpha   90.00
_cell.angle_beta   90.00
_cell.angle_gamma   90.00
#
_symmetry.space_group_name_H-M   'P 1'
#
loop_
_entity.id
_entity.type
_entity.pdbx_description
1 polymer ?
#
loop_
_entity_poly.entity_id
_entity_poly.type
_entity_poly.pdbx_seq_one_letter_code
_entity_poly.pdbx_strand_id
1 'polypeptide(L)'
;SLQTIQEKDDKLSVKQYMIVGLITFVVILIAALLFLGFLLLRFIVLNKKLKKIIQTTNEHSEQQAQFIQNISVQMEPTLNKLSASAKELQAVAPKQAEDVWTRVEALKQFTVHIQELSSLENTLMEPYEVSSFNVGNFSKKIVEKVKGDIQPEVNLVTDVPQLEIKTNAEHLEQVLLHLLKNAALYTSSGNIRLEFKRKGAHVCQFIITDNGIGIPDDLKENLFKPFNEAKDLAQ
;
A
#
# COMPACT_ATOMS: atom_id res chain seq x y z
N SER A 1 -61.35 20.44 -59.93
CA SER A 1 -60.04 20.99 -60.37
C SER A 1 -59.31 21.84 -59.28
N LEU A 2 -60.01 22.64 -58.46
CA LEU A 2 -59.36 23.32 -57.31
C LEU A 2 -58.96 22.38 -56.17
N GLN A 3 -59.76 21.40 -55.83
CA GLN A 3 -59.49 20.40 -54.85
C GLN A 3 -58.25 19.55 -55.19
N THR A 4 -58.04 19.22 -56.48
CA THR A 4 -56.85 18.43 -56.93
C THR A 4 -55.57 19.25 -56.88
N ILE A 5 -55.59 20.53 -56.93
CA ILE A 5 -54.43 21.46 -56.78
C ILE A 5 -54.06 21.50 -55.28
N GLN A 6 -55.05 21.68 -54.41
CA GLN A 6 -54.87 21.76 -52.96
C GLN A 6 -54.31 20.45 -52.40
N GLU A 7 -54.80 19.30 -52.85
CA GLU A 7 -54.32 17.98 -52.47
C GLU A 7 -52.87 17.72 -52.94
N LYS A 8 -52.45 18.26 -54.06
CA LYS A 8 -51.08 18.22 -54.57
C LYS A 8 -50.14 19.14 -53.75
N ASP A 9 -50.60 20.30 -53.33
CA ASP A 9 -49.85 21.27 -52.54
C ASP A 9 -49.61 20.71 -51.09
N ASP A 10 -50.64 20.11 -50.50
CA ASP A 10 -50.54 19.48 -49.23
C ASP A 10 -49.56 18.28 -49.25
N LYS A 11 -49.59 17.45 -50.28
CA LYS A 11 -48.64 16.36 -50.48
C LYS A 11 -47.19 16.84 -50.70
N LEU A 12 -47.02 17.98 -51.33
CA LEU A 12 -45.72 18.59 -51.60
C LEU A 12 -45.13 19.17 -50.31
N SER A 13 -45.95 19.87 -49.51
CA SER A 13 -45.53 20.42 -48.22
C SER A 13 -45.11 19.30 -47.24
N VAL A 14 -45.87 18.21 -47.13
CA VAL A 14 -45.52 17.06 -46.32
C VAL A 14 -44.19 16.44 -46.75
N LYS A 15 -43.95 16.28 -48.07
CA LYS A 15 -42.66 15.81 -48.57
C LYS A 15 -41.52 16.77 -48.22
N GLN A 16 -41.71 18.05 -48.29
CA GLN A 16 -40.70 19.05 -47.91
C GLN A 16 -40.35 18.94 -46.42
N TYR A 17 -41.35 18.84 -45.53
CA TYR A 17 -41.11 18.65 -44.08
C TYR A 17 -40.39 17.35 -43.79
N MET A 18 -40.72 16.25 -44.51
CA MET A 18 -40.01 14.99 -44.36
C MET A 18 -38.53 15.08 -44.79
N ILE A 19 -38.24 15.75 -45.90
CA ILE A 19 -36.88 15.95 -46.39
C ILE A 19 -36.07 16.81 -45.41
N VAL A 20 -36.65 17.94 -44.94
CA VAL A 20 -36.00 18.79 -43.94
C VAL A 20 -35.74 18.01 -42.64
N GLY A 21 -36.71 17.23 -42.16
CA GLY A 21 -36.55 16.39 -41.00
C GLY A 21 -35.44 15.34 -41.17
N LEU A 22 -35.33 14.72 -42.34
CA LEU A 22 -34.26 13.75 -42.64
C LEU A 22 -32.89 14.45 -42.68
N ILE A 23 -32.78 15.62 -43.28
CA ILE A 23 -31.52 16.37 -43.33
C ILE A 23 -31.09 16.80 -41.94
N THR A 24 -32.00 17.33 -41.10
CA THR A 24 -31.68 17.71 -39.73
C THR A 24 -31.25 16.51 -38.87
N PHE A 25 -31.88 15.35 -39.03
CA PHE A 25 -31.50 14.12 -38.37
C PHE A 25 -30.09 13.67 -38.77
N VAL A 26 -29.75 13.68 -40.05
CA VAL A 26 -28.41 13.34 -40.55
C VAL A 26 -27.35 14.30 -40.02
N VAL A 27 -27.64 15.61 -39.97
CA VAL A 27 -26.71 16.61 -39.42
C VAL A 27 -26.44 16.35 -37.91
N ILE A 28 -27.49 16.06 -37.15
CA ILE A 28 -27.36 15.72 -35.73
C ILE A 28 -26.52 14.44 -35.55
N LEU A 29 -26.77 13.43 -36.39
CA LEU A 29 -26.00 12.17 -36.32
C LEU A 29 -24.52 12.40 -36.61
N ILE A 30 -24.18 13.20 -37.62
CA ILE A 30 -22.80 13.56 -37.95
C ILE A 30 -22.16 14.32 -36.81
N ALA A 31 -22.85 15.29 -36.22
CA ALA A 31 -22.36 16.05 -35.08
C ALA A 31 -22.10 15.14 -33.85
N ALA A 32 -22.98 14.17 -33.59
CA ALA A 32 -22.81 13.19 -32.52
C ALA A 32 -21.60 12.29 -32.76
N LEU A 33 -21.39 11.81 -33.99
CA LEU A 33 -20.22 11.00 -34.35
C LEU A 33 -18.92 11.79 -34.23
N LEU A 34 -18.87 13.03 -34.62
CA LEU A 34 -17.70 13.91 -34.48
C LEU A 34 -17.39 14.16 -32.99
N PHE A 35 -18.42 14.39 -32.18
CA PHE A 35 -18.28 14.56 -30.75
C PHE A 35 -17.76 13.30 -30.07
N LEU A 36 -18.28 12.12 -30.44
CA LEU A 36 -17.79 10.84 -29.94
C LEU A 36 -16.32 10.60 -30.32
N GLY A 37 -15.96 10.89 -31.57
CA GLY A 37 -14.58 10.84 -32.05
C GLY A 37 -13.65 11.77 -31.27
N PHE A 38 -14.09 12.98 -30.96
CA PHE A 38 -13.34 13.91 -30.11
C PHE A 38 -13.15 13.38 -28.69
N LEU A 39 -14.18 12.79 -28.08
CA LEU A 39 -14.08 12.16 -26.75
C LEU A 39 -13.10 10.99 -26.76
N LEU A 40 -13.15 10.13 -27.78
CA LEU A 40 -12.22 9.02 -27.92
C LEU A 40 -10.76 9.49 -28.06
N LEU A 41 -10.51 10.50 -28.89
CA LEU A 41 -9.16 11.08 -29.00
C LEU A 41 -8.68 11.67 -27.68
N ARG A 42 -9.54 12.37 -26.97
CA ARG A 42 -9.22 12.94 -25.66
C ARG A 42 -8.91 11.85 -24.62
N PHE A 43 -9.68 10.76 -24.64
CA PHE A 43 -9.48 9.60 -23.79
C PHE A 43 -8.13 8.91 -24.08
N ILE A 44 -7.78 8.73 -25.35
CA ILE A 44 -6.49 8.13 -25.76
C ILE A 44 -5.32 9.02 -25.31
N VAL A 45 -5.42 10.33 -25.51
CA VAL A 45 -4.36 11.27 -25.09
C VAL A 45 -4.19 11.27 -23.58
N LEU A 46 -5.31 11.27 -22.83
CA LEU A 46 -5.29 11.23 -21.36
C LEU A 46 -4.66 9.93 -20.84
N ASN A 47 -5.05 8.80 -21.42
CA ASN A 47 -4.48 7.51 -21.06
C ASN A 47 -2.97 7.42 -21.35
N LYS A 48 -2.53 7.97 -22.49
CA LYS A 48 -1.09 8.05 -22.79
C LYS A 48 -0.33 8.92 -21.79
N LYS A 49 -0.88 10.07 -21.39
CA LYS A 49 -0.28 10.93 -20.36
C LYS A 49 -0.23 10.23 -19.01
N LEU A 50 -1.35 9.60 -18.61
CA LEU A 50 -1.43 8.87 -17.35
C LEU A 50 -0.39 7.73 -17.31
N LYS A 51 -0.31 6.92 -18.38
CA LYS A 51 0.67 5.85 -18.51
C LYS A 51 2.11 6.36 -18.40
N LYS A 52 2.42 7.50 -19.05
CA LYS A 52 3.75 8.10 -18.96
C LYS A 52 4.07 8.60 -17.55
N ILE A 53 3.11 9.24 -16.86
CA ILE A 53 3.30 9.70 -15.48
C ILE A 53 3.54 8.50 -14.56
N ILE A 54 2.73 7.45 -14.67
CA ILE A 54 2.90 6.21 -13.88
C ILE A 54 4.29 5.62 -14.13
N GLN A 55 4.71 5.49 -15.39
CA GLN A 55 6.01 4.94 -15.74
C GLN A 55 7.15 5.78 -15.14
N THR A 56 7.12 7.10 -15.28
CA THR A 56 8.16 7.98 -14.72
C THR A 56 8.19 7.92 -13.18
N THR A 57 7.01 7.86 -12.54
CA THR A 57 6.93 7.72 -11.09
C THR A 57 7.50 6.39 -10.63
N ASN A 58 7.22 5.30 -11.36
CA ASN A 58 7.74 3.97 -11.07
C ASN A 58 9.27 3.91 -11.23
N GLU A 59 9.81 4.49 -12.31
CA GLU A 59 11.26 4.56 -12.53
C GLU A 59 11.97 5.32 -11.41
N HIS A 60 11.39 6.42 -10.92
CA HIS A 60 11.93 7.16 -9.77
C HIS A 60 11.85 6.36 -8.47
N SER A 61 10.73 5.70 -8.22
CA SER A 61 10.56 4.86 -7.01
C SER A 61 11.54 3.70 -7.02
N GLU A 62 11.71 3.02 -8.15
CA GLU A 62 12.66 1.91 -8.30
C GLU A 62 14.12 2.35 -8.11
N GLN A 63 14.51 3.50 -8.67
CA GLN A 63 15.85 4.07 -8.45
C GLN A 63 16.08 4.45 -6.98
N GLN A 64 15.06 5.01 -6.31
CA GLN A 64 15.14 5.35 -4.90
C GLN A 64 15.26 4.10 -4.03
N ALA A 65 14.49 3.05 -4.33
CA ALA A 65 14.56 1.78 -3.64
C ALA A 65 15.93 1.11 -3.80
N GLN A 66 16.49 1.06 -5.02
CA GLN A 66 17.83 0.54 -5.28
C GLN A 66 18.92 1.34 -4.56
N PHE A 67 18.80 2.66 -4.51
CA PHE A 67 19.73 3.53 -3.79
C PHE A 67 19.73 3.24 -2.29
N ILE A 68 18.55 3.12 -1.70
CA ILE A 68 18.37 2.79 -0.28
C ILE A 68 18.95 1.40 0.02
N GLN A 69 18.63 0.41 -0.81
CA GLN A 69 19.17 -0.95 -0.65
C GLN A 69 20.70 -0.98 -0.73
N ASN A 70 21.29 -0.26 -1.67
CA ASN A 70 22.74 -0.17 -1.81
C ASN A 70 23.39 0.46 -0.58
N ILE A 71 22.82 1.55 -0.04
CA ILE A 71 23.31 2.18 1.19
C ILE A 71 23.23 1.19 2.36
N SER A 72 22.11 0.53 2.53
CA SER A 72 21.89 -0.43 3.63
C SER A 72 22.91 -1.57 3.59
N VAL A 73 23.14 -2.17 2.40
CA VAL A 73 24.13 -3.23 2.21
C VAL A 73 25.55 -2.74 2.50
N GLN A 74 25.88 -1.49 2.16
CA GLN A 74 27.20 -0.91 2.45
C GLN A 74 27.39 -0.51 3.92
N MET A 75 26.30 -0.19 4.62
CA MET A 75 26.34 0.16 6.05
C MET A 75 26.48 -1.06 6.95
N GLU A 76 25.90 -2.19 6.61
CA GLU A 76 25.89 -3.41 7.42
C GLU A 76 27.28 -3.87 7.89
N PRO A 77 28.31 -3.97 7.02
CA PRO A 77 29.67 -4.33 7.46
C PRO A 77 30.27 -3.32 8.43
N THR A 78 29.97 -2.04 8.26
CA THR A 78 30.48 -0.96 9.12
C THR A 78 29.82 -1.03 10.50
N LEU A 79 28.52 -1.24 10.56
CA LEU A 79 27.77 -1.43 11.81
C LEU A 79 28.22 -2.68 12.56
N ASN A 80 28.51 -3.77 11.84
CA ASN A 80 29.05 -4.98 12.44
C ASN A 80 30.45 -4.79 13.04
N LYS A 81 31.32 -4.02 12.39
CA LYS A 81 32.64 -3.63 12.93
C LYS A 81 32.52 -2.75 14.17
N LEU A 82 31.63 -1.76 14.16
CA LEU A 82 31.34 -0.90 15.31
C LEU A 82 30.80 -1.72 16.50
N SER A 83 29.92 -2.66 16.24
CA SER A 83 29.38 -3.57 17.24
C SER A 83 30.48 -4.44 17.88
N ALA A 84 31.42 -4.95 17.06
CA ALA A 84 32.56 -5.72 17.54
C ALA A 84 33.50 -4.83 18.41
N SER A 85 33.81 -3.61 17.97
CA SER A 85 34.64 -2.66 18.72
C SER A 85 33.98 -2.25 20.04
N ALA A 86 32.65 -2.09 20.08
CA ALA A 86 31.93 -1.82 21.32
C ALA A 86 32.04 -2.96 22.32
N LYS A 87 32.03 -4.21 21.85
CA LYS A 87 32.27 -5.40 22.71
C LYS A 87 33.68 -5.44 23.28
N GLU A 88 34.69 -5.09 22.50
CA GLU A 88 36.08 -5.04 22.97
C GLU A 88 36.27 -3.93 24.03
N LEU A 89 35.59 -2.79 23.89
CA LEU A 89 35.62 -1.71 24.88
C LEU A 89 34.90 -2.07 26.17
N GLN A 90 34.03 -3.05 26.20
CA GLN A 90 33.28 -3.48 27.38
C GLN A 90 34.17 -3.86 28.56
N ALA A 91 35.37 -4.39 28.28
CA ALA A 91 36.35 -4.77 29.31
C ALA A 91 37.05 -3.55 29.94
N VAL A 92 37.14 -2.41 29.25
CA VAL A 92 37.93 -1.24 29.68
C VAL A 92 36.99 -0.09 30.12
N ALA A 93 35.86 0.10 29.46
CA ALA A 93 34.92 1.19 29.69
C ALA A 93 33.47 0.71 29.53
N PRO A 94 32.92 -0.07 30.48
CA PRO A 94 31.65 -0.76 30.29
C PRO A 94 30.47 0.17 30.01
N LYS A 95 30.39 1.32 30.66
CA LYS A 95 29.28 2.28 30.47
C LYS A 95 29.29 2.92 29.09
N GLN A 96 30.46 3.29 28.58
CA GLN A 96 30.61 3.85 27.22
C GLN A 96 30.37 2.77 26.15
N ALA A 97 30.79 1.54 26.41
CA ALA A 97 30.56 0.41 25.51
C ALA A 97 29.06 0.11 25.39
N GLU A 98 28.32 0.16 26.49
CA GLU A 98 26.87 -0.03 26.50
C GLU A 98 26.13 1.05 25.71
N ASP A 99 26.52 2.33 25.87
CA ASP A 99 25.94 3.43 25.12
C ASP A 99 26.21 3.29 23.60
N VAL A 100 27.44 2.99 23.23
CA VAL A 100 27.81 2.73 21.81
C VAL A 100 27.05 1.52 21.26
N TRP A 101 26.96 0.44 22.02
CA TRP A 101 26.21 -0.74 21.63
C TRP A 101 24.75 -0.44 21.35
N THR A 102 24.08 0.26 22.24
CA THR A 102 22.67 0.65 22.12
C THR A 102 22.43 1.47 20.87
N ARG A 103 23.31 2.44 20.59
CA ARG A 103 23.21 3.30 19.38
C ARG A 103 23.47 2.50 18.10
N VAL A 104 24.43 1.60 18.10
CA VAL A 104 24.72 0.73 16.95
C VAL A 104 23.55 -0.20 16.66
N GLU A 105 22.95 -0.76 17.70
CA GLU A 105 21.78 -1.66 17.53
C GLU A 105 20.56 -0.89 17.00
N ALA A 106 20.30 0.32 17.52
CA ALA A 106 19.25 1.20 16.98
C ALA A 106 19.48 1.53 15.50
N LEU A 107 20.72 1.80 15.10
CA LEU A 107 21.06 2.08 13.71
C LEU A 107 20.93 0.84 12.81
N LYS A 108 21.23 -0.35 13.31
CA LYS A 108 20.97 -1.61 12.61
C LYS A 108 19.48 -1.82 12.37
N GLN A 109 18.67 -1.64 13.39
CA GLN A 109 17.20 -1.76 13.27
C GLN A 109 16.65 -0.76 12.26
N PHE A 110 17.11 0.48 12.29
CA PHE A 110 16.75 1.49 11.30
C PHE A 110 17.14 1.07 9.88
N THR A 111 18.32 0.49 9.69
CA THR A 111 18.77 0.01 8.37
C THR A 111 17.88 -1.12 7.85
N VAL A 112 17.48 -2.06 8.72
CA VAL A 112 16.55 -3.15 8.39
C VAL A 112 15.19 -2.60 7.99
N HIS A 113 14.63 -1.67 8.74
CA HIS A 113 13.34 -1.04 8.42
C HIS A 113 13.37 -0.31 7.07
N ILE A 114 14.46 0.36 6.74
CA ILE A 114 14.65 0.99 5.43
C ILE A 114 14.67 -0.04 4.30
N GLN A 115 15.35 -1.17 4.48
CA GLN A 115 15.37 -2.25 3.50
C GLN A 115 13.99 -2.87 3.31
N GLU A 116 13.25 -3.10 4.38
CA GLU A 116 11.86 -3.60 4.32
C GLU A 116 10.95 -2.63 3.57
N LEU A 117 11.02 -1.32 3.84
CA LEU A 117 10.28 -0.29 3.11
C LEU A 117 10.62 -0.28 1.62
N SER A 118 11.90 -0.33 1.28
CA SER A 118 12.36 -0.38 -0.11
C SER A 118 11.88 -1.63 -0.84
N SER A 119 11.87 -2.79 -0.18
CA SER A 119 11.37 -4.05 -0.76
C SER A 119 9.86 -4.01 -0.97
N LEU A 120 9.10 -3.41 -0.04
CA LEU A 120 7.65 -3.25 -0.15
C LEU A 120 7.26 -2.34 -1.31
N GLU A 121 7.96 -1.22 -1.53
CA GLU A 121 7.72 -0.35 -2.68
C GLU A 121 7.91 -1.08 -4.01
N ASN A 122 8.94 -1.92 -4.14
CA ASN A 122 9.17 -2.74 -5.33
C ASN A 122 8.06 -3.78 -5.54
N THR A 123 7.59 -4.40 -4.47
CA THR A 123 6.54 -5.44 -4.52
C THR A 123 5.16 -4.87 -4.91
N LEU A 124 4.88 -3.59 -4.60
CA LEU A 124 3.65 -2.91 -5.01
C LEU A 124 3.52 -2.72 -6.54
N MET A 125 4.61 -2.86 -7.28
CA MET A 125 4.65 -2.75 -8.75
C MET A 125 4.39 -4.08 -9.47
N GLU A 126 4.41 -5.21 -8.75
CA GLU A 126 4.16 -6.53 -9.32
C GLU A 126 2.66 -6.80 -9.51
N PRO A 127 2.29 -7.71 -10.47
CA PRO A 127 0.91 -8.13 -10.63
C PRO A 127 0.34 -8.67 -9.32
N TYR A 128 -0.80 -8.14 -8.91
CA TYR A 128 -1.44 -8.48 -7.65
C TYR A 128 -2.04 -9.89 -7.70
N GLU A 129 -1.32 -10.89 -7.23
CA GLU A 129 -1.81 -12.26 -7.15
C GLU A 129 -2.77 -12.43 -5.96
N VAL A 130 -3.96 -12.91 -6.25
CA VAL A 130 -5.02 -13.14 -5.26
C VAL A 130 -5.25 -14.64 -5.12
N SER A 131 -5.10 -15.16 -3.91
CA SER A 131 -5.36 -16.57 -3.56
C SER A 131 -6.46 -16.70 -2.51
N SER A 132 -7.12 -17.85 -2.46
CA SER A 132 -8.08 -18.19 -1.41
C SER A 132 -7.38 -19.05 -0.35
N PHE A 133 -7.57 -18.70 0.92
CA PHE A 133 -6.97 -19.42 2.04
C PHE A 133 -7.78 -19.26 3.31
N ASN A 134 -7.59 -20.21 4.25
CA ASN A 134 -8.21 -20.18 5.56
C ASN A 134 -7.49 -19.20 6.49
N VAL A 135 -8.19 -18.15 6.93
CA VAL A 135 -7.63 -17.06 7.72
C VAL A 135 -7.17 -17.52 9.12
N GLY A 136 -7.84 -18.49 9.73
CA GLY A 136 -7.44 -19.03 11.03
C GLY A 136 -6.11 -19.80 10.96
N ASN A 137 -5.95 -20.66 9.95
CA ASN A 137 -4.70 -21.38 9.72
C ASN A 137 -3.56 -20.46 9.32
N PHE A 138 -3.84 -19.46 8.51
CA PHE A 138 -2.91 -18.42 8.11
C PHE A 138 -2.40 -17.62 9.31
N SER A 139 -3.30 -17.15 10.16
CA SER A 139 -2.93 -16.39 11.38
C SER A 139 -2.12 -17.22 12.36
N LYS A 140 -2.40 -18.52 12.51
CA LYS A 140 -1.59 -19.41 13.34
C LYS A 140 -0.14 -19.49 12.87
N LYS A 141 0.09 -19.59 11.55
CA LYS A 141 1.45 -19.62 10.99
C LYS A 141 2.21 -18.33 11.28
N ILE A 142 1.53 -17.18 11.18
CA ILE A 142 2.14 -15.86 11.45
C ILE A 142 2.49 -15.74 12.94
N VAL A 143 1.59 -16.14 13.83
CA VAL A 143 1.80 -16.14 15.28
C VAL A 143 3.00 -16.99 15.68
N GLU A 144 3.16 -18.19 15.11
CA GLU A 144 4.31 -19.03 15.38
C GLU A 144 5.64 -18.39 14.93
N LYS A 145 5.64 -17.61 13.84
CA LYS A 145 6.84 -16.88 13.38
C LYS A 145 7.28 -15.76 14.34
N VAL A 146 6.33 -15.14 15.04
CA VAL A 146 6.58 -14.02 15.97
C VAL A 146 6.81 -14.49 17.41
N LYS A 147 6.45 -15.72 17.72
CA LYS A 147 6.47 -16.26 19.09
C LYS A 147 7.84 -16.16 19.77
N GLY A 148 8.92 -16.28 18.99
CA GLY A 148 10.30 -16.15 19.50
C GLY A 148 10.69 -14.71 19.87
N ASP A 149 9.97 -13.71 19.35
CA ASP A 149 10.26 -12.30 19.60
C ASP A 149 9.48 -11.77 20.82
N ILE A 150 8.56 -12.56 21.39
CA ILE A 150 7.67 -12.16 22.48
C ILE A 150 8.36 -12.40 23.82
N GLN A 151 8.32 -11.40 24.70
CA GLN A 151 8.86 -11.48 26.06
C GLN A 151 8.09 -12.52 26.89
N PRO A 152 8.76 -13.22 27.85
CA PRO A 152 8.13 -14.27 28.65
C PRO A 152 6.90 -13.83 29.46
N GLU A 153 6.83 -12.55 29.84
CA GLU A 153 5.74 -11.95 30.60
C GLU A 153 4.57 -11.47 29.73
N VAL A 154 4.65 -11.66 28.40
CA VAL A 154 3.64 -11.24 27.45
C VAL A 154 2.86 -12.43 26.95
N ASN A 155 1.53 -12.37 27.05
CA ASN A 155 0.64 -13.40 26.55
C ASN A 155 0.08 -13.02 25.18
N LEU A 156 0.31 -13.88 24.17
CA LEU A 156 -0.25 -13.68 22.83
C LEU A 156 -1.57 -14.44 22.68
N VAL A 157 -2.66 -13.68 22.51
CA VAL A 157 -4.03 -14.19 22.33
C VAL A 157 -4.46 -14.04 20.88
N THR A 158 -4.99 -15.13 20.30
CA THR A 158 -5.45 -15.14 18.91
C THR A 158 -6.95 -15.46 18.86
N ASP A 159 -7.76 -14.53 18.34
CA ASP A 159 -9.20 -14.69 18.14
C ASP A 159 -9.51 -14.50 16.65
N VAL A 160 -9.22 -15.56 15.88
CA VAL A 160 -9.39 -15.60 14.43
C VAL A 160 -10.17 -16.85 14.04
N PRO A 161 -11.34 -16.72 13.39
CA PRO A 161 -12.19 -17.85 13.01
C PRO A 161 -11.59 -18.67 11.87
N GLN A 162 -12.08 -19.90 11.72
CA GLN A 162 -11.80 -20.75 10.56
C GLN A 162 -12.71 -20.30 9.40
N LEU A 163 -12.23 -19.40 8.55
CA LEU A 163 -12.99 -18.80 7.47
C LEU A 163 -12.10 -18.64 6.23
N GLU A 164 -12.66 -18.95 5.07
CA GLU A 164 -12.00 -18.69 3.79
C GLU A 164 -12.12 -17.21 3.41
N ILE A 165 -10.97 -16.61 3.07
CA ILE A 165 -10.88 -15.27 2.49
C ILE A 165 -10.09 -15.32 1.19
N LYS A 166 -10.29 -14.31 0.34
CA LYS A 166 -9.60 -14.18 -0.94
C LYS A 166 -8.88 -12.84 -1.00
N THR A 167 -7.55 -12.87 -0.96
CA THR A 167 -6.68 -11.69 -1.05
C THR A 167 -5.25 -12.10 -1.42
N ASN A 168 -4.34 -11.15 -1.53
CA ASN A 168 -2.91 -11.45 -1.63
C ASN A 168 -2.39 -11.93 -0.26
N ALA A 169 -2.04 -13.21 -0.17
CA ALA A 169 -1.60 -13.83 1.08
C ALA A 169 -0.22 -13.33 1.51
N GLU A 170 0.68 -13.09 0.56
CA GLU A 170 2.05 -12.65 0.83
C GLU A 170 2.09 -11.23 1.42
N HIS A 171 1.42 -10.28 0.78
CA HIS A 171 1.33 -8.92 1.31
C HIS A 171 0.62 -8.87 2.67
N LEU A 172 -0.45 -9.65 2.84
CA LEU A 172 -1.14 -9.72 4.12
C LEU A 172 -0.23 -10.30 5.21
N GLU A 173 0.58 -11.32 4.90
CA GLU A 173 1.55 -11.89 5.84
C GLU A 173 2.59 -10.84 6.25
N GLN A 174 3.17 -10.11 5.31
CA GLN A 174 4.16 -9.06 5.58
C GLN A 174 3.60 -7.99 6.52
N VAL A 175 2.38 -7.50 6.24
CA VAL A 175 1.71 -6.49 7.09
C VAL A 175 1.48 -7.01 8.51
N LEU A 176 0.92 -8.22 8.66
CA LEU A 176 0.63 -8.78 9.96
C LEU A 176 1.90 -9.12 10.75
N LEU A 177 2.94 -9.64 10.09
CA LEU A 177 4.24 -9.88 10.72
C LEU A 177 4.85 -8.60 11.25
N HIS A 178 4.85 -7.53 10.43
CA HIS A 178 5.40 -6.24 10.85
C HIS A 178 4.67 -5.67 12.07
N LEU A 179 3.35 -5.65 12.04
CA LEU A 179 2.53 -5.15 13.15
C LEU A 179 2.68 -5.99 14.43
N LEU A 180 2.73 -7.31 14.32
CA LEU A 180 2.93 -8.19 15.48
C LEU A 180 4.34 -8.10 16.04
N LYS A 181 5.37 -7.95 15.21
CA LYS A 181 6.74 -7.70 15.67
C LYS A 181 6.86 -6.36 16.40
N ASN A 182 6.22 -5.31 15.91
CA ASN A 182 6.15 -4.02 16.61
C ASN A 182 5.45 -4.19 17.97
N ALA A 183 4.31 -4.87 18.02
CA ALA A 183 3.64 -5.15 19.28
C ALA A 183 4.55 -5.93 20.25
N ALA A 184 5.28 -6.95 19.78
CA ALA A 184 6.22 -7.72 20.59
C ALA A 184 7.40 -6.88 21.10
N LEU A 185 7.93 -5.97 20.26
CA LEU A 185 9.05 -5.12 20.61
C LEU A 185 8.70 -4.11 21.70
N TYR A 186 7.51 -3.50 21.61
CA TYR A 186 7.09 -2.41 22.50
C TYR A 186 6.26 -2.86 23.71
N THR A 187 5.98 -4.16 23.85
CA THR A 187 5.25 -4.72 24.98
C THR A 187 6.18 -5.56 25.85
N SER A 188 6.48 -5.09 27.06
CA SER A 188 7.32 -5.80 28.03
C SER A 188 6.51 -6.72 28.96
N SER A 189 5.21 -6.47 29.15
CA SER A 189 4.32 -7.29 29.98
C SER A 189 2.86 -7.09 29.57
N GLY A 190 2.00 -8.06 29.86
CA GLY A 190 0.56 -8.00 29.55
C GLY A 190 0.18 -8.85 28.35
N ASN A 191 -0.64 -8.33 27.44
CA ASN A 191 -1.21 -9.10 26.35
C ASN A 191 -0.99 -8.43 25.00
N ILE A 192 -0.71 -9.25 24.00
CA ILE A 192 -0.86 -8.91 22.59
C ILE A 192 -2.04 -9.72 22.06
N ARG A 193 -2.99 -9.08 21.38
CA ARG A 193 -4.19 -9.73 20.85
C ARG A 193 -4.29 -9.53 19.35
N LEU A 194 -4.47 -10.62 18.61
CA LEU A 194 -4.79 -10.63 17.20
C LEU A 194 -6.26 -11.06 17.02
N GLU A 195 -7.10 -10.18 16.52
CA GLU A 195 -8.51 -10.43 16.24
C GLU A 195 -8.81 -10.28 14.75
N PHE A 196 -9.84 -11.01 14.30
CA PHE A 196 -10.38 -10.89 12.96
C PHE A 196 -11.87 -10.58 13.02
N LYS A 197 -12.32 -9.55 12.28
CA LYS A 197 -13.73 -9.17 12.17
C LYS A 197 -14.14 -9.01 10.71
N ARG A 198 -15.29 -9.57 10.36
CA ARG A 198 -15.92 -9.34 9.06
C ARG A 198 -16.87 -8.15 9.18
N LYS A 199 -16.62 -7.07 8.43
CA LYS A 199 -17.42 -5.84 8.43
C LYS A 199 -18.40 -5.72 7.26
N GLY A 200 -18.69 -6.82 6.57
CA GLY A 200 -19.60 -6.84 5.41
C GLY A 200 -19.29 -7.97 4.46
N ALA A 201 -19.88 -7.92 3.27
CA ALA A 201 -19.70 -8.97 2.26
C ALA A 201 -18.26 -9.04 1.72
N HIS A 202 -17.58 -7.89 1.63
CA HIS A 202 -16.27 -7.76 0.96
C HIS A 202 -15.19 -7.08 1.82
N VAL A 203 -15.47 -6.80 3.10
CA VAL A 203 -14.54 -6.10 3.99
C VAL A 203 -14.23 -6.96 5.20
N CYS A 204 -12.95 -7.27 5.36
CA CYS A 204 -12.40 -7.95 6.53
C CYS A 204 -11.43 -7.01 7.25
N GLN A 205 -11.37 -7.13 8.58
CA GLN A 205 -10.51 -6.32 9.43
C GLN A 205 -9.72 -7.23 10.37
N PHE A 206 -8.39 -7.10 10.34
CA PHE A 206 -7.51 -7.59 11.41
C PHE A 206 -7.31 -6.46 12.42
N ILE A 207 -7.31 -6.81 13.70
CA ILE A 207 -7.10 -5.89 14.79
C ILE A 207 -5.97 -6.47 15.65
N ILE A 208 -4.91 -5.70 15.82
CA ILE A 208 -3.83 -6.03 16.74
C ILE A 208 -3.88 -5.03 17.87
N THR A 209 -3.96 -5.52 19.09
CA THR A 209 -3.99 -4.71 20.32
C THR A 209 -2.88 -5.18 21.23
N ASP A 210 -2.13 -4.25 21.78
CA ASP A 210 -1.06 -4.51 22.73
C ASP A 210 -1.20 -3.68 24.01
N ASN A 211 -0.46 -4.05 25.06
CA ASN A 211 -0.33 -3.30 26.30
C ASN A 211 1.04 -2.63 26.42
N GLY A 212 1.64 -2.28 25.27
CA GLY A 212 2.94 -1.64 25.21
C GLY A 212 2.95 -0.19 25.68
N ILE A 213 4.07 0.48 25.43
CA ILE A 213 4.28 1.89 25.82
C ILE A 213 3.34 2.87 25.12
N GLY A 214 2.61 2.41 24.06
CA GLY A 214 1.76 3.25 23.23
C GLY A 214 2.54 4.16 22.30
N ILE A 215 1.81 4.93 21.49
CA ILE A 215 2.37 5.87 20.52
C ILE A 215 2.11 7.29 21.01
N PRO A 216 3.15 8.11 21.20
CA PRO A 216 3.01 9.53 21.57
C PRO A 216 2.10 10.28 20.60
N ASP A 217 1.34 11.25 21.11
CA ASP A 217 0.32 11.95 20.30
C ASP A 217 0.92 12.79 19.16
N ASP A 218 2.10 13.34 19.35
CA ASP A 218 2.88 14.08 18.35
C ASP A 218 3.36 13.21 17.17
N LEU A 219 3.53 11.91 17.39
CA LEU A 219 3.93 10.97 16.36
C LEU A 219 2.73 10.38 15.58
N LYS A 220 1.52 10.41 16.14
CA LYS A 220 0.33 9.81 15.53
C LYS A 220 -0.02 10.37 14.17
N GLU A 221 0.10 11.70 13.97
CA GLU A 221 -0.20 12.35 12.70
C GLU A 221 0.78 11.97 11.57
N ASN A 222 1.96 11.52 11.95
CA ASN A 222 3.05 11.21 11.02
C ASN A 222 3.36 9.70 10.96
N LEU A 223 2.62 8.86 11.67
CA LEU A 223 2.90 7.43 11.85
C LEU A 223 3.05 6.66 10.53
N PHE A 224 2.29 7.04 9.49
CA PHE A 224 2.33 6.42 8.18
C PHE A 224 3.16 7.20 7.15
N LYS A 225 3.90 8.22 7.57
CA LYS A 225 4.83 8.92 6.69
C LYS A 225 6.19 8.23 6.71
N PRO A 226 6.80 7.95 5.55
CA PRO A 226 8.14 7.36 5.51
C PRO A 226 9.17 8.23 6.24
N PHE A 227 10.13 7.60 6.91
CA PHE A 227 11.30 8.25 7.53
C PHE A 227 11.03 9.19 8.71
N ASN A 228 9.93 9.04 9.42
CA ASN A 228 9.65 9.86 10.62
C ASN A 228 10.54 9.51 11.83
N GLU A 229 11.02 8.25 11.91
CA GLU A 229 11.89 7.79 13.01
C GLU A 229 13.29 8.43 13.00
N ALA A 230 13.70 9.04 11.88
CA ALA A 230 15.03 9.66 11.75
C ALA A 230 15.23 10.90 12.63
N LYS A 231 14.17 11.48 13.19
CA LYS A 231 14.28 12.65 14.08
C LYS A 231 14.69 12.29 15.51
N ASP A 232 14.30 11.09 15.98
CA ASP A 232 14.60 10.66 17.36
C ASP A 232 16.01 10.08 17.52
N LEU A 233 16.65 9.68 16.41
CA LEU A 233 18.06 9.22 16.42
C LEU A 233 19.07 10.39 16.43
N ALA A 234 18.63 11.63 16.25
CA ALA A 234 19.47 12.83 16.19
C ALA A 234 19.51 13.62 17.51
N GLN A 235 18.76 13.21 18.55
CA GLN A 235 18.80 13.73 19.92
C GLN A 235 19.50 12.73 20.86
#